data_5164041e041920c0d0149cdcf8c748cf
#
_entry.id   5164041e041920c0d0149cdcf8c748cf
#
_cell.length_a   1.000
_cell.length_b   1.000
_cell.length_c   1.000
_cell.angle_alpha   90.00
_cell.angle_beta   90.00
_cell.angle_gamma   90.00
#
_symmetry.space_group_name_H-M   'P 1'
#
loop_
_entity.id
_entity.type
_entity.pdbx_description
1 polymer ?
#
loop_
_entity_poly.entity_id
_entity_poly.type
_entity_poly.pdbx_seq_one_letter_code
_entity_poly.pdbx_strand_id
1 'polypeptide(L)'
;MAQLWGGRFTKETDQLVYNFNASITFDQKFYKQDIEGSIAHVTMLAKQGILTEQERDDIVRTLKEIRDEVESGRLEITSEYEDIHSFVEANLIDRLGDTGKKLHTGRSRNDQVALDMRLYTRDELLHTDDLLKELLETILKIMEANTETIMPGFTHLQKAQPITLAHHMGAYFEMFKRDRLRLHDIYERMNYCPLGSGALAGTTYPLDRAYTAELLGFDGPTLNSMDSVSDRDYVIELLSALSTIMMHLSRFSEEIIIWNTNEYQFVDIDDAYSTGSSIMPQKKNPDIAELVRGKTGRVYAPSCKQDSRFFFHFAWL
;
A
#
# COMPACT_ATOMS: atom_id res chain seq x y z
N MET A 1 -24.68 -13.99 10.58
CA MET A 1 -23.36 -14.04 9.92
C MET A 1 -23.60 -14.51 8.49
N ALA A 2 -23.28 -13.69 7.52
CA ALA A 2 -23.41 -14.07 6.11
C ALA A 2 -22.20 -14.91 5.71
N GLN A 3 -22.30 -16.24 5.78
CA GLN A 3 -21.30 -17.16 5.27
C GLN A 3 -21.68 -17.54 3.83
N LEU A 4 -20.78 -17.28 2.87
CA LEU A 4 -20.94 -17.67 1.48
C LEU A 4 -20.58 -19.15 1.21
N TRP A 5 -20.13 -19.87 2.25
CA TRP A 5 -19.77 -21.29 2.21
C TRP A 5 -20.50 -22.07 3.32
N GLY A 6 -20.79 -23.34 3.12
CA GLY A 6 -21.50 -24.11 4.15
C GLY A 6 -22.00 -25.48 3.73
N GLY A 7 -21.88 -25.86 2.45
CA GLY A 7 -22.54 -27.06 1.90
C GLY A 7 -22.20 -28.39 2.57
N ARG A 8 -21.09 -28.52 3.30
CA ARG A 8 -20.66 -29.74 4.00
C ARG A 8 -20.79 -29.63 5.53
N PHE A 9 -21.06 -28.43 6.04
CA PHE A 9 -21.08 -28.18 7.48
C PHE A 9 -22.50 -28.34 8.04
N THR A 10 -22.60 -29.00 9.19
CA THR A 10 -23.91 -29.26 9.91
C THR A 10 -24.03 -28.42 11.17
N LYS A 11 -23.00 -27.62 11.52
CA LYS A 11 -22.98 -26.78 12.73
C LYS A 11 -22.50 -25.39 12.35
N GLU A 12 -22.93 -24.38 13.08
CA GLU A 12 -22.40 -23.03 12.98
C GLU A 12 -20.96 -22.97 13.46
N THR A 13 -20.17 -22.04 12.89
CA THR A 13 -18.79 -21.79 13.31
C THR A 13 -18.77 -21.18 14.70
N ASP A 14 -17.89 -21.69 15.57
CA ASP A 14 -17.66 -21.11 16.90
C ASP A 14 -17.22 -19.64 16.78
N GLN A 15 -17.73 -18.77 17.65
CA GLN A 15 -17.48 -17.33 17.57
C GLN A 15 -15.99 -16.97 17.76
N LEU A 16 -15.24 -17.73 18.58
CA LEU A 16 -13.80 -17.48 18.72
C LEU A 16 -13.04 -17.84 17.46
N VAL A 17 -13.44 -18.92 16.77
CA VAL A 17 -12.85 -19.33 15.49
C VAL A 17 -13.17 -18.29 14.41
N TYR A 18 -14.40 -17.82 14.35
CA TYR A 18 -14.81 -16.76 13.43
C TYR A 18 -13.98 -15.49 13.64
N ASN A 19 -13.91 -14.99 14.88
CA ASN A 19 -13.14 -13.77 15.21
C ASN A 19 -11.63 -13.93 14.95
N PHE A 20 -11.10 -15.14 15.11
CA PHE A 20 -9.70 -15.42 14.84
C PHE A 20 -9.38 -15.41 13.34
N ASN A 21 -10.30 -15.90 12.52
CA ASN A 21 -10.14 -15.98 11.07
C ASN A 21 -10.51 -14.67 10.36
N ALA A 22 -11.39 -13.86 10.93
CA ALA A 22 -11.88 -12.64 10.29
C ALA A 22 -10.75 -11.64 10.04
N SER A 23 -10.63 -11.17 8.78
CA SER A 23 -9.63 -10.21 8.31
C SER A 23 -10.21 -8.81 8.08
N ILE A 24 -11.53 -8.63 8.14
CA ILE A 24 -12.21 -7.38 7.82
C ILE A 24 -11.64 -6.14 8.53
N THR A 25 -11.09 -6.29 9.73
CA THR A 25 -10.53 -5.18 10.51
C THR A 25 -9.30 -4.54 9.87
N PHE A 26 -8.61 -5.24 8.98
CA PHE A 26 -7.43 -4.73 8.29
C PHE A 26 -7.57 -4.77 6.77
N ASP A 27 -8.26 -5.76 6.17
CA ASP A 27 -8.43 -5.86 4.73
C ASP A 27 -9.49 -4.90 4.16
N GLN A 28 -10.35 -4.32 5.01
CA GLN A 28 -11.27 -3.26 4.59
C GLN A 28 -10.60 -2.13 3.80
N LYS A 29 -9.29 -1.95 3.95
CA LYS A 29 -8.50 -0.97 3.18
C LYS A 29 -8.45 -1.29 1.69
N PHE A 30 -8.66 -2.55 1.31
CA PHE A 30 -8.58 -3.03 -0.06
C PHE A 30 -9.91 -2.91 -0.83
N TYR A 31 -10.97 -2.33 -0.24
CA TYR A 31 -12.29 -2.30 -0.88
C TYR A 31 -12.27 -1.70 -2.28
N LYS A 32 -11.40 -0.72 -2.55
CA LYS A 32 -11.24 -0.14 -3.88
C LYS A 32 -10.65 -1.14 -4.86
N GLN A 33 -9.60 -1.82 -4.45
CA GLN A 33 -8.88 -2.79 -5.26
C GLN A 33 -9.74 -4.03 -5.53
N ASP A 34 -10.49 -4.51 -4.54
CA ASP A 34 -11.44 -5.62 -4.72
C ASP A 34 -12.53 -5.27 -5.74
N ILE A 35 -13.09 -4.06 -5.65
CA ILE A 35 -14.10 -3.58 -6.60
C ILE A 35 -13.51 -3.41 -7.99
N GLU A 36 -12.31 -2.84 -8.12
CA GLU A 36 -11.62 -2.66 -9.40
C GLU A 36 -11.28 -4.00 -10.05
N GLY A 37 -10.73 -4.93 -9.28
CA GLY A 37 -10.47 -6.29 -9.72
C GLY A 37 -11.75 -7.02 -10.16
N SER A 38 -12.83 -6.85 -9.43
CA SER A 38 -14.15 -7.41 -9.74
C SER A 38 -14.74 -6.83 -11.02
N ILE A 39 -14.59 -5.51 -11.26
CA ILE A 39 -15.03 -4.84 -12.51
C ILE A 39 -14.23 -5.37 -13.72
N ALA A 40 -12.92 -5.52 -13.59
CA ALA A 40 -12.09 -6.07 -14.65
C ALA A 40 -12.46 -7.54 -14.95
N HIS A 41 -12.69 -8.34 -13.90
CA HIS A 41 -13.08 -9.73 -14.04
C HIS A 41 -14.41 -9.90 -14.78
N VAL A 42 -15.46 -9.20 -14.36
CA VAL A 42 -16.79 -9.30 -15.00
C VAL A 42 -16.77 -8.75 -16.43
N THR A 43 -15.94 -7.76 -16.71
CA THR A 43 -15.75 -7.22 -18.05
C THR A 43 -15.12 -8.27 -18.98
N MET A 44 -14.12 -8.98 -18.47
CA MET A 44 -13.50 -10.12 -19.17
C MET A 44 -14.49 -11.27 -19.39
N LEU A 45 -15.30 -11.63 -18.38
CA LEU A 45 -16.30 -12.68 -18.49
C LEU A 45 -17.32 -12.39 -19.60
N ALA A 46 -17.76 -11.14 -19.74
CA ALA A 46 -18.66 -10.73 -20.82
C ALA A 46 -17.98 -10.81 -22.19
N LYS A 47 -16.73 -10.33 -22.32
CA LYS A 47 -15.95 -10.46 -23.56
C LYS A 47 -15.79 -11.93 -24.00
N GLN A 48 -15.71 -12.85 -23.05
CA GLN A 48 -15.62 -14.30 -23.33
C GLN A 48 -16.99 -14.97 -23.55
N GLY A 49 -18.08 -14.21 -23.51
CA GLY A 49 -19.44 -14.74 -23.71
C GLY A 49 -19.95 -15.59 -22.53
N ILE A 50 -19.31 -15.52 -21.37
CA ILE A 50 -19.74 -16.21 -20.14
C ILE A 50 -20.87 -15.44 -19.47
N LEU A 51 -20.82 -14.11 -19.53
CA LEU A 51 -21.88 -13.19 -19.12
C LEU A 51 -22.42 -12.46 -20.36
N THR A 52 -23.68 -12.03 -20.27
CA THR A 52 -24.24 -11.07 -21.23
C THR A 52 -23.71 -9.66 -20.95
N GLU A 53 -23.75 -8.80 -21.96
CA GLU A 53 -23.41 -7.38 -21.83
C GLU A 53 -24.26 -6.67 -20.75
N GLN A 54 -25.56 -7.01 -20.69
CA GLN A 54 -26.47 -6.43 -19.71
C GLN A 54 -26.09 -6.85 -18.26
N GLU A 55 -25.77 -8.12 -18.04
CA GLU A 55 -25.32 -8.60 -16.72
C GLU A 55 -24.01 -7.93 -16.29
N ARG A 56 -23.05 -7.77 -17.20
CA ARG A 56 -21.83 -7.00 -16.97
C ARG A 56 -22.16 -5.56 -16.55
N ASP A 57 -22.99 -4.87 -17.31
CA ASP A 57 -23.30 -3.46 -17.07
C ASP A 57 -24.00 -3.26 -15.73
N ASP A 58 -24.92 -4.15 -15.37
CA ASP A 58 -25.61 -4.12 -14.09
C ASP A 58 -24.64 -4.36 -12.92
N ILE A 59 -23.76 -5.35 -13.02
CA ILE A 59 -22.76 -5.64 -12.00
C ILE A 59 -21.76 -4.48 -11.86
N VAL A 60 -21.22 -3.96 -12.96
CA VAL A 60 -20.25 -2.85 -12.95
C VAL A 60 -20.86 -1.59 -12.34
N ARG A 61 -22.10 -1.24 -12.73
CA ARG A 61 -22.81 -0.10 -12.15
C ARG A 61 -22.98 -0.25 -10.64
N THR A 62 -23.46 -1.41 -10.19
CA THR A 62 -23.71 -1.67 -8.77
C THR A 62 -22.42 -1.70 -7.94
N LEU A 63 -21.32 -2.25 -8.47
CA LEU A 63 -20.01 -2.20 -7.82
C LEU A 63 -19.51 -0.76 -7.63
N LYS A 64 -19.69 0.09 -8.62
CA LYS A 64 -19.35 1.52 -8.53
C LYS A 64 -20.22 2.24 -7.49
N GLU A 65 -21.52 1.95 -7.45
CA GLU A 65 -22.44 2.48 -6.43
C GLU A 65 -22.01 2.07 -5.02
N ILE A 66 -21.63 0.80 -4.80
CA ILE A 66 -21.11 0.30 -3.52
C ILE A 66 -19.84 1.07 -3.13
N ARG A 67 -18.89 1.26 -4.05
CA ARG A 67 -17.68 2.04 -3.79
C ARG A 67 -18.00 3.47 -3.36
N ASP A 68 -18.85 4.17 -4.13
CA ASP A 68 -19.19 5.56 -3.88
C ASP A 68 -19.99 5.75 -2.57
N GLU A 69 -20.76 4.74 -2.17
CA GLU A 69 -21.45 4.73 -0.88
C GLU A 69 -20.50 4.49 0.29
N VAL A 70 -19.50 3.60 0.15
CA VAL A 70 -18.44 3.39 1.15
C VAL A 70 -17.59 4.67 1.29
N GLU A 71 -17.17 5.26 0.18
CA GLU A 71 -16.38 6.50 0.17
C GLU A 71 -17.10 7.68 0.84
N SER A 72 -18.41 7.79 0.62
CA SER A 72 -19.24 8.85 1.22
C SER A 72 -19.70 8.55 2.65
N GLY A 73 -19.37 7.38 3.21
CA GLY A 73 -19.80 6.94 4.52
C GLY A 73 -21.29 6.58 4.63
N ARG A 74 -21.99 6.43 3.50
CA ARG A 74 -23.41 5.98 3.47
C ARG A 74 -23.55 4.46 3.66
N LEU A 75 -22.50 3.72 3.32
CA LEU A 75 -22.41 2.29 3.54
C LEU A 75 -21.17 2.02 4.42
N GLU A 76 -21.41 1.56 5.63
CA GLU A 76 -20.34 1.27 6.59
C GLU A 76 -19.87 -0.18 6.44
N ILE A 77 -18.53 -0.37 6.43
CA ILE A 77 -17.92 -1.70 6.45
C ILE A 77 -17.95 -2.19 7.91
N THR A 78 -18.71 -3.25 8.19
CA THR A 78 -18.92 -3.75 9.54
C THR A 78 -18.22 -5.09 9.77
N SER A 79 -17.97 -5.43 11.05
CA SER A 79 -17.39 -6.71 11.47
C SER A 79 -18.34 -7.91 11.37
N GLU A 80 -19.52 -7.75 10.79
CA GLU A 80 -20.47 -8.84 10.50
C GLU A 80 -19.99 -9.75 9.35
N TYR A 81 -19.06 -9.24 8.53
CA TYR A 81 -18.45 -9.96 7.43
C TYR A 81 -17.06 -10.47 7.82
N GLU A 82 -16.68 -11.63 7.29
CA GLU A 82 -15.39 -12.25 7.55
C GLU A 82 -14.23 -11.44 6.93
N ASP A 83 -14.42 -10.99 5.69
CA ASP A 83 -13.45 -10.24 4.89
C ASP A 83 -14.14 -9.20 3.99
N ILE A 84 -13.34 -8.30 3.40
CA ILE A 84 -13.84 -7.25 2.50
C ILE A 84 -14.51 -7.82 1.25
N HIS A 85 -14.04 -8.94 0.76
CA HIS A 85 -14.58 -9.60 -0.43
C HIS A 85 -16.00 -10.09 -0.18
N SER A 86 -16.24 -10.70 0.99
CA SER A 86 -17.58 -11.14 1.43
C SER A 86 -18.52 -9.94 1.62
N PHE A 87 -18.01 -8.82 2.12
CA PHE A 87 -18.78 -7.57 2.22
C PHE A 87 -19.22 -7.07 0.84
N VAL A 88 -18.31 -6.96 -0.11
CA VAL A 88 -18.62 -6.47 -1.46
C VAL A 88 -19.56 -7.42 -2.18
N GLU A 89 -19.29 -8.72 -2.13
CA GLU A 89 -20.11 -9.74 -2.80
C GLU A 89 -21.52 -9.82 -2.20
N ALA A 90 -21.68 -9.77 -0.86
CA ALA A 90 -22.99 -9.78 -0.21
C ALA A 90 -23.83 -8.56 -0.62
N ASN A 91 -23.24 -7.35 -0.58
CA ASN A 91 -23.93 -6.13 -0.99
C ASN A 91 -24.32 -6.16 -2.48
N LEU A 92 -23.50 -6.76 -3.32
CA LEU A 92 -23.83 -6.96 -4.74
C LEU A 92 -25.00 -7.93 -4.92
N ILE A 93 -24.98 -9.06 -4.22
CA ILE A 93 -26.03 -10.09 -4.29
C ILE A 93 -27.35 -9.54 -3.73
N ASP A 94 -27.33 -8.77 -2.66
CA ASP A 94 -28.53 -8.18 -2.06
C ASP A 94 -29.25 -7.22 -3.05
N ARG A 95 -28.49 -6.57 -3.94
CA ARG A 95 -29.03 -5.62 -4.93
C ARG A 95 -29.43 -6.28 -6.25
N LEU A 96 -28.70 -7.30 -6.70
CA LEU A 96 -28.86 -7.92 -8.03
C LEU A 96 -29.34 -9.38 -8.00
N GLY A 97 -29.47 -9.98 -6.83
CA GLY A 97 -29.89 -11.38 -6.69
C GLY A 97 -28.95 -12.35 -7.43
N ASP A 98 -29.51 -13.23 -8.27
CA ASP A 98 -28.74 -14.25 -8.98
C ASP A 98 -27.73 -13.68 -9.99
N THR A 99 -27.97 -12.48 -10.52
CA THR A 99 -26.98 -11.80 -11.37
C THR A 99 -25.74 -11.44 -10.58
N GLY A 100 -25.87 -11.00 -9.31
CA GLY A 100 -24.74 -10.69 -8.46
C GLY A 100 -23.85 -11.91 -8.17
N LYS A 101 -24.44 -13.10 -8.00
CA LYS A 101 -23.69 -14.35 -7.77
C LYS A 101 -22.77 -14.74 -8.93
N LYS A 102 -23.05 -14.28 -10.15
CA LYS A 102 -22.25 -14.59 -11.33
C LYS A 102 -20.87 -13.93 -11.31
N LEU A 103 -20.66 -12.90 -10.48
CA LEU A 103 -19.37 -12.26 -10.29
C LEU A 103 -18.25 -13.27 -9.94
N HIS A 104 -18.55 -14.32 -9.18
CA HIS A 104 -17.57 -15.31 -8.73
C HIS A 104 -17.23 -16.38 -9.77
N THR A 105 -17.82 -16.33 -10.97
CA THR A 105 -17.61 -17.36 -12.01
C THR A 105 -16.15 -17.44 -12.44
N GLY A 106 -15.55 -18.63 -12.33
CA GLY A 106 -14.16 -18.91 -12.72
C GLY A 106 -13.10 -18.26 -11.82
N ARG A 107 -13.47 -17.70 -10.67
CA ARG A 107 -12.59 -17.05 -9.70
C ARG A 107 -12.54 -17.86 -8.40
N SER A 108 -11.42 -17.80 -7.70
CA SER A 108 -11.25 -18.26 -6.33
C SER A 108 -10.95 -17.09 -5.40
N ARG A 109 -11.24 -17.25 -4.11
CA ARG A 109 -10.78 -16.29 -3.10
C ARG A 109 -9.24 -16.13 -3.15
N ASN A 110 -8.50 -17.20 -3.48
CA ASN A 110 -7.04 -17.18 -3.50
C ASN A 110 -6.46 -16.21 -4.55
N ASP A 111 -6.91 -16.26 -5.80
CA ASP A 111 -6.42 -15.36 -6.85
C ASP A 111 -7.00 -13.94 -6.70
N GLN A 112 -8.18 -13.80 -6.11
CA GLN A 112 -8.78 -12.52 -5.76
C GLN A 112 -7.95 -11.77 -4.70
N VAL A 113 -7.65 -12.41 -3.56
CA VAL A 113 -6.83 -11.81 -2.50
C VAL A 113 -5.41 -11.50 -3.01
N ALA A 114 -4.82 -12.40 -3.83
CA ALA A 114 -3.51 -12.15 -4.42
C ALA A 114 -3.52 -10.92 -5.34
N LEU A 115 -4.60 -10.70 -6.09
CA LEU A 115 -4.78 -9.52 -6.92
C LEU A 115 -4.87 -8.25 -6.07
N ASP A 116 -5.75 -8.23 -5.07
CA ASP A 116 -6.03 -7.04 -4.28
C ASP A 116 -4.79 -6.59 -3.50
N MET A 117 -4.04 -7.55 -2.96
CA MET A 117 -2.74 -7.28 -2.34
C MET A 117 -1.74 -6.64 -3.32
N ARG A 118 -1.67 -7.12 -4.57
CA ARG A 118 -0.78 -6.54 -5.58
C ARG A 118 -1.23 -5.14 -5.98
N LEU A 119 -2.52 -4.93 -6.21
CA LEU A 119 -3.08 -3.62 -6.54
C LEU A 119 -2.83 -2.62 -5.41
N TYR A 120 -3.17 -2.97 -4.17
CA TYR A 120 -2.96 -2.11 -3.02
C TYR A 120 -1.48 -1.78 -2.80
N THR A 121 -0.61 -2.79 -2.86
CA THR A 121 0.83 -2.59 -2.71
C THR A 121 1.39 -1.71 -3.81
N ARG A 122 0.92 -1.86 -5.05
CA ARG A 122 1.28 -1.01 -6.18
C ARG A 122 0.88 0.45 -5.97
N ASP A 123 -0.35 0.68 -5.52
CA ASP A 123 -0.86 2.02 -5.28
C ASP A 123 -0.06 2.74 -4.17
N GLU A 124 0.23 2.05 -3.06
CA GLU A 124 1.04 2.59 -1.96
C GLU A 124 2.50 2.83 -2.36
N LEU A 125 3.06 1.96 -3.22
CA LEU A 125 4.40 2.13 -3.76
C LEU A 125 4.48 3.38 -4.64
N LEU A 126 3.54 3.55 -5.56
CA LEU A 126 3.48 4.72 -6.46
C LEU A 126 3.26 6.00 -5.67
N HIS A 127 2.36 6.00 -4.69
CA HIS A 127 2.17 7.13 -3.79
C HIS A 127 3.45 7.49 -3.02
N THR A 128 4.18 6.49 -2.53
CA THR A 128 5.48 6.72 -1.86
C THR A 128 6.52 7.30 -2.82
N ASP A 129 6.56 6.83 -4.07
CA ASP A 129 7.48 7.37 -5.09
C ASP A 129 7.16 8.84 -5.41
N ASP A 130 5.89 9.20 -5.53
CA ASP A 130 5.46 10.59 -5.74
C ASP A 130 5.88 11.50 -4.58
N LEU A 131 5.69 11.07 -3.33
CA LEU A 131 6.15 11.83 -2.15
C LEU A 131 7.67 12.00 -2.13
N LEU A 132 8.44 10.97 -2.49
CA LEU A 132 9.90 11.09 -2.62
C LEU A 132 10.32 12.03 -3.74
N LYS A 133 9.58 12.05 -4.84
CA LYS A 133 9.80 13.01 -5.92
C LYS A 133 9.61 14.45 -5.46
N GLU A 134 8.54 14.75 -4.75
CA GLU A 134 8.29 16.08 -4.17
C GLU A 134 9.40 16.50 -3.19
N LEU A 135 9.87 15.56 -2.36
CA LEU A 135 11.01 15.79 -1.46
C LEU A 135 12.29 16.11 -2.24
N LEU A 136 12.59 15.35 -3.29
CA LEU A 136 13.75 15.60 -4.16
C LEU A 136 13.68 16.97 -4.85
N GLU A 137 12.51 17.36 -5.36
CA GLU A 137 12.30 18.69 -5.96
C GLU A 137 12.52 19.81 -4.93
N THR A 138 12.09 19.59 -3.68
CA THR A 138 12.33 20.55 -2.58
C THR A 138 13.80 20.65 -2.22
N ILE A 139 14.50 19.53 -2.10
CA ILE A 139 15.93 19.49 -1.84
C ILE A 139 16.69 20.18 -2.98
N LEU A 140 16.32 19.94 -4.24
CA LEU A 140 16.93 20.57 -5.40
C LEU A 140 16.81 22.10 -5.35
N LYS A 141 15.63 22.65 -5.03
CA LYS A 141 15.42 24.09 -4.86
C LYS A 141 16.33 24.68 -3.77
N ILE A 142 16.49 23.97 -2.65
CA ILE A 142 17.41 24.37 -1.57
C ILE A 142 18.86 24.37 -2.09
N MET A 143 19.26 23.35 -2.84
CA MET A 143 20.60 23.26 -3.42
C MET A 143 20.88 24.43 -4.39
N GLU A 144 19.96 24.72 -5.31
CA GLU A 144 20.09 25.82 -6.28
C GLU A 144 20.24 27.17 -5.60
N ALA A 145 19.49 27.42 -4.51
CA ALA A 145 19.55 28.66 -3.76
C ALA A 145 20.81 28.81 -2.88
N ASN A 146 21.59 27.73 -2.65
CA ASN A 146 22.66 27.70 -1.65
C ASN A 146 23.98 27.14 -2.20
N THR A 147 24.27 27.35 -3.48
CA THR A 147 25.51 26.88 -4.12
C THR A 147 26.76 27.53 -3.54
N GLU A 148 26.64 28.74 -2.99
CA GLU A 148 27.75 29.53 -2.40
C GLU A 148 27.64 29.67 -0.87
N THR A 149 26.61 29.14 -0.25
CA THR A 149 26.40 29.19 1.22
C THR A 149 27.39 28.24 1.89
N ILE A 150 28.47 28.77 2.43
CA ILE A 150 29.54 28.00 3.08
C ILE A 150 29.12 27.60 4.47
N MET A 151 29.32 26.33 4.80
CA MET A 151 29.13 25.77 6.13
C MET A 151 30.25 24.79 6.51
N PRO A 152 30.47 24.50 7.80
CA PRO A 152 31.41 23.46 8.19
C PRO A 152 30.85 22.08 7.87
N GLY A 153 31.63 21.22 7.22
CA GLY A 153 31.39 19.77 7.21
C GLY A 153 31.94 19.13 8.48
N PHE A 154 31.28 18.08 8.95
CA PHE A 154 31.63 17.41 10.22
C PHE A 154 32.02 15.96 9.99
N THR A 155 33.00 15.51 10.77
CA THR A 155 33.28 14.10 11.04
C THR A 155 33.41 13.92 12.56
N HIS A 156 32.84 12.86 13.12
CA HIS A 156 32.84 12.62 14.59
C HIS A 156 32.26 13.82 15.40
N LEU A 157 31.31 14.55 14.83
CA LEU A 157 30.75 15.81 15.37
C LEU A 157 31.80 16.91 15.58
N GLN A 158 32.98 16.78 14.95
CA GLN A 158 34.03 17.81 14.92
C GLN A 158 34.09 18.48 13.56
N LYS A 159 34.34 19.80 13.55
CA LYS A 159 34.54 20.56 12.31
C LYS A 159 35.71 19.98 11.51
N ALA A 160 35.46 19.65 10.25
CA ALA A 160 36.45 19.03 9.37
C ALA A 160 36.77 19.95 8.21
N GLN A 161 36.05 19.86 7.09
CA GLN A 161 36.30 20.63 5.89
C GLN A 161 35.15 21.61 5.62
N PRO A 162 35.44 22.81 5.02
CA PRO A 162 34.37 23.66 4.54
C PRO A 162 33.65 23.00 3.35
N ILE A 163 32.32 23.10 3.36
CA ILE A 163 31.47 22.65 2.27
C ILE A 163 30.43 23.74 1.96
N THR A 164 29.64 23.56 0.91
CA THR A 164 28.44 24.37 0.72
C THR A 164 27.19 23.62 1.24
N LEU A 165 26.16 24.37 1.60
CA LEU A 165 24.87 23.77 1.96
C LEU A 165 24.32 22.95 0.78
N ALA A 166 24.47 23.42 -0.45
CA ALA A 166 24.11 22.66 -1.66
C ALA A 166 24.81 21.31 -1.73
N HIS A 167 26.12 21.25 -1.43
CA HIS A 167 26.87 19.99 -1.41
C HIS A 167 26.36 19.03 -0.35
N HIS A 168 26.04 19.54 0.84
CA HIS A 168 25.49 18.75 1.93
C HIS A 168 24.11 18.17 1.57
N MET A 169 23.20 19.02 1.09
CA MET A 169 21.87 18.61 0.64
C MET A 169 21.93 17.62 -0.53
N GLY A 170 22.94 17.76 -1.40
CA GLY A 170 23.20 16.83 -2.50
C GLY A 170 23.46 15.39 -2.04
N ALA A 171 24.03 15.19 -0.85
CA ALA A 171 24.19 13.84 -0.29
C ALA A 171 22.84 13.18 0.00
N TYR A 172 21.89 13.92 0.56
CA TYR A 172 20.51 13.44 0.78
C TYR A 172 19.75 13.26 -0.53
N PHE A 173 19.92 14.17 -1.48
CA PHE A 173 19.35 14.01 -2.82
C PHE A 173 19.75 12.67 -3.44
N GLU A 174 21.03 12.31 -3.40
CA GLU A 174 21.52 11.04 -3.94
C GLU A 174 21.02 9.81 -3.14
N MET A 175 20.78 9.95 -1.83
CA MET A 175 20.17 8.88 -1.01
C MET A 175 18.73 8.61 -1.46
N PHE A 176 17.87 9.63 -1.49
CA PHE A 176 16.47 9.50 -1.87
C PHE A 176 16.26 9.14 -3.34
N LYS A 177 17.16 9.59 -4.22
CA LYS A 177 17.17 9.14 -5.62
C LYS A 177 17.40 7.64 -5.74
N ARG A 178 18.31 7.05 -4.97
CA ARG A 178 18.50 5.60 -4.91
C ARG A 178 17.31 4.87 -4.29
N ASP A 179 16.61 5.52 -3.36
CA ASP A 179 15.39 4.93 -2.78
C ASP A 179 14.27 4.82 -3.80
N ARG A 180 14.08 5.83 -4.67
CA ARG A 180 13.15 5.75 -5.79
C ARG A 180 13.50 4.62 -6.76
N LEU A 181 14.78 4.41 -7.06
CA LEU A 181 15.21 3.29 -7.92
C LEU A 181 14.84 1.94 -7.30
N ARG A 182 14.96 1.79 -5.96
CA ARG A 182 14.51 0.57 -5.27
C ARG A 182 13.00 0.34 -5.44
N LEU A 183 12.18 1.39 -5.33
CA LEU A 183 10.75 1.28 -5.56
C LEU A 183 10.43 0.88 -7.01
N HIS A 184 11.12 1.46 -8.00
CA HIS A 184 10.95 1.10 -9.41
C HIS A 184 11.31 -0.37 -9.67
N ASP A 185 12.42 -0.87 -9.11
CA ASP A 185 12.82 -2.28 -9.25
C ASP A 185 11.74 -3.23 -8.67
N ILE A 186 11.12 -2.88 -7.55
CA ILE A 186 10.02 -3.65 -6.95
C ILE A 186 8.80 -3.60 -7.86
N TYR A 187 8.43 -2.42 -8.36
CA TYR A 187 7.31 -2.25 -9.28
C TYR A 187 7.42 -3.16 -10.50
N GLU A 188 8.58 -3.18 -11.16
CA GLU A 188 8.81 -4.02 -12.34
C GLU A 188 8.61 -5.51 -12.05
N ARG A 189 9.05 -6.00 -10.88
CA ARG A 189 8.87 -7.42 -10.52
C ARG A 189 7.45 -7.76 -10.11
N MET A 190 6.73 -6.86 -9.44
CA MET A 190 5.41 -7.14 -8.91
C MET A 190 4.25 -6.88 -9.88
N ASN A 191 4.46 -6.10 -10.95
CA ASN A 191 3.39 -5.62 -11.82
C ASN A 191 2.88 -6.69 -12.79
N TYR A 192 2.52 -7.89 -12.26
CA TYR A 192 1.93 -8.99 -13.01
C TYR A 192 0.62 -9.46 -12.36
N CYS A 193 -0.43 -9.65 -13.19
CA CYS A 193 -1.77 -9.97 -12.76
C CYS A 193 -1.93 -11.44 -12.35
N PRO A 194 -2.32 -11.75 -11.11
CA PRO A 194 -2.54 -13.12 -10.66
C PRO A 194 -3.92 -13.66 -11.04
N LEU A 195 -4.90 -12.79 -11.35
CA LEU A 195 -6.30 -13.19 -11.54
C LEU A 195 -6.46 -14.17 -12.70
N GLY A 196 -7.33 -15.16 -12.49
CA GLY A 196 -7.51 -16.31 -13.39
C GLY A 196 -6.62 -17.50 -13.06
N SER A 197 -5.79 -17.42 -12.00
CA SER A 197 -5.06 -18.56 -11.46
C SER A 197 -5.96 -19.53 -10.67
N GLY A 198 -7.18 -19.11 -10.35
CA GLY A 198 -8.13 -19.88 -9.56
C GLY A 198 -7.60 -20.17 -8.15
N ALA A 199 -7.93 -21.35 -7.61
CA ALA A 199 -7.42 -21.74 -6.30
C ALA A 199 -5.90 -21.92 -6.29
N LEU A 200 -5.33 -22.54 -7.34
CA LEU A 200 -3.89 -22.74 -7.54
C LEU A 200 -3.52 -23.30 -8.95
N ALA A 201 -4.47 -23.80 -9.71
CA ALA A 201 -4.23 -24.52 -10.96
C ALA A 201 -5.07 -24.00 -12.15
N GLY A 202 -5.55 -22.76 -12.04
CA GLY A 202 -6.43 -22.17 -13.05
C GLY A 202 -7.87 -22.69 -12.97
N THR A 203 -8.58 -22.60 -14.09
CA THR A 203 -9.99 -22.98 -14.19
C THR A 203 -10.25 -23.58 -15.59
N THR A 204 -11.34 -24.34 -15.72
CA THR A 204 -11.82 -24.88 -16.99
C THR A 204 -12.59 -23.85 -17.83
N TYR A 205 -12.93 -22.69 -17.27
CA TYR A 205 -13.53 -21.58 -18.03
C TYR A 205 -12.50 -20.95 -18.97
N PRO A 206 -12.91 -20.51 -20.16
CA PRO A 206 -12.01 -19.88 -21.13
C PRO A 206 -11.73 -18.40 -20.75
N LEU A 207 -11.06 -18.17 -19.63
CA LEU A 207 -10.73 -16.82 -19.17
C LEU A 207 -9.62 -16.19 -20.02
N ASP A 208 -9.76 -14.91 -20.36
CA ASP A 208 -8.74 -14.10 -21.02
C ASP A 208 -7.91 -13.34 -19.96
N ARG A 209 -6.90 -14.02 -19.42
CA ARG A 209 -6.02 -13.45 -18.37
C ARG A 209 -5.22 -12.25 -18.87
N ALA A 210 -4.84 -12.24 -20.16
CA ALA A 210 -4.10 -11.13 -20.74
C ALA A 210 -4.98 -9.86 -20.78
N TYR A 211 -6.23 -10.00 -21.17
CA TYR A 211 -7.18 -8.89 -21.18
C TYR A 211 -7.49 -8.37 -19.77
N THR A 212 -7.60 -9.26 -18.79
CA THR A 212 -7.77 -8.84 -17.38
C THR A 212 -6.56 -8.05 -16.89
N ALA A 213 -5.34 -8.49 -17.23
CA ALA A 213 -4.11 -7.78 -16.91
C ALA A 213 -4.06 -6.38 -17.54
N GLU A 214 -4.44 -6.28 -18.83
CA GLU A 214 -4.53 -5.00 -19.55
C GLU A 214 -5.51 -4.02 -18.87
N LEU A 215 -6.72 -4.49 -18.54
CA LEU A 215 -7.74 -3.68 -17.86
C LEU A 215 -7.28 -3.11 -16.53
N LEU A 216 -6.39 -3.83 -15.81
CA LEU A 216 -5.87 -3.45 -14.51
C LEU A 216 -4.48 -2.76 -14.57
N GLY A 217 -3.96 -2.50 -15.78
CA GLY A 217 -2.67 -1.82 -15.96
C GLY A 217 -1.46 -2.63 -15.53
N PHE A 218 -1.56 -3.95 -15.56
CA PHE A 218 -0.42 -4.85 -15.36
C PHE A 218 0.34 -5.10 -16.67
N ASP A 219 1.63 -5.42 -16.58
CA ASP A 219 2.48 -5.74 -17.74
C ASP A 219 2.09 -7.07 -18.41
N GLY A 220 1.34 -7.91 -17.70
CA GLY A 220 0.81 -9.16 -18.18
C GLY A 220 0.31 -10.08 -17.07
N PRO A 221 -0.18 -11.28 -17.40
CA PRO A 221 -0.54 -12.27 -16.39
C PRO A 221 0.71 -12.92 -15.80
N THR A 222 0.63 -13.36 -14.54
CA THR A 222 1.65 -14.24 -13.94
C THR A 222 1.76 -15.56 -14.70
N LEU A 223 2.97 -16.12 -14.81
CA LEU A 223 3.26 -17.28 -15.65
C LEU A 223 2.92 -18.62 -14.99
N ASN A 224 3.02 -18.71 -13.67
CA ASN A 224 2.71 -19.93 -12.91
C ASN A 224 1.59 -19.68 -11.92
N SER A 225 0.51 -20.45 -11.98
CA SER A 225 -0.69 -20.24 -11.15
C SER A 225 -0.49 -20.55 -9.67
N MET A 226 0.40 -21.46 -9.31
CA MET A 226 0.69 -21.76 -7.90
C MET A 226 1.51 -20.64 -7.25
N ASP A 227 2.57 -20.18 -7.91
CA ASP A 227 3.35 -19.02 -7.53
C ASP A 227 2.47 -17.77 -7.39
N SER A 228 1.60 -17.58 -8.37
CA SER A 228 0.65 -16.47 -8.50
C SER A 228 -0.21 -16.24 -7.25
N VAL A 229 -0.73 -17.31 -6.65
CA VAL A 229 -1.63 -17.24 -5.48
C VAL A 229 -0.90 -17.38 -4.15
N SER A 230 0.33 -17.88 -4.12
CA SER A 230 1.06 -18.19 -2.89
C SER A 230 2.10 -17.15 -2.51
N ASP A 231 2.79 -16.53 -3.47
CA ASP A 231 3.92 -15.68 -3.15
C ASP A 231 3.55 -14.24 -2.79
N ARG A 232 4.34 -13.67 -1.90
CA ARG A 232 4.22 -12.30 -1.36
C ARG A 232 5.60 -11.66 -1.17
N ASP A 233 6.63 -12.11 -1.90
CA ASP A 233 8.02 -11.62 -1.81
C ASP A 233 8.12 -10.11 -2.07
N TYR A 234 7.33 -9.57 -3.00
CA TYR A 234 7.25 -8.14 -3.29
C TYR A 234 6.87 -7.29 -2.06
N VAL A 235 6.10 -7.84 -1.11
CA VAL A 235 5.76 -7.14 0.15
C VAL A 235 7.01 -7.03 1.04
N ILE A 236 7.83 -8.09 1.09
CA ILE A 236 9.09 -8.09 1.85
C ILE A 236 10.07 -7.07 1.24
N GLU A 237 10.18 -7.05 -0.08
CA GLU A 237 11.02 -6.08 -0.79
C GLU A 237 10.56 -4.64 -0.49
N LEU A 238 9.25 -4.36 -0.56
CA LEU A 238 8.72 -3.04 -0.26
C LEU A 238 8.98 -2.64 1.20
N LEU A 239 8.73 -3.51 2.17
CA LEU A 239 9.01 -3.24 3.59
C LEU A 239 10.51 -2.95 3.82
N SER A 240 11.40 -3.64 3.12
CA SER A 240 12.83 -3.39 3.17
C SER A 240 13.20 -2.03 2.57
N ALA A 241 12.61 -1.66 1.42
CA ALA A 241 12.80 -0.36 0.81
C ALA A 241 12.28 0.78 1.71
N LEU A 242 11.07 0.64 2.28
CA LEU A 242 10.50 1.60 3.22
C LEU A 242 11.38 1.78 4.47
N SER A 243 11.98 0.70 4.98
CA SER A 243 12.93 0.76 6.09
C SER A 243 14.18 1.57 5.72
N THR A 244 14.70 1.39 4.50
CA THR A 244 15.84 2.16 3.99
C THR A 244 15.50 3.64 3.83
N ILE A 245 14.32 3.97 3.30
CA ILE A 245 13.80 5.34 3.20
C ILE A 245 13.73 5.97 4.60
N MET A 246 13.16 5.28 5.58
CA MET A 246 13.06 5.78 6.94
C MET A 246 14.41 5.98 7.61
N MET A 247 15.43 5.17 7.30
CA MET A 247 16.79 5.37 7.77
C MET A 247 17.38 6.68 7.21
N HIS A 248 17.18 6.97 5.93
CA HIS A 248 17.63 8.21 5.31
C HIS A 248 16.87 9.43 5.87
N LEU A 249 15.55 9.32 6.04
CA LEU A 249 14.74 10.37 6.67
C LEU A 249 15.14 10.63 8.12
N SER A 250 15.46 9.58 8.89
CA SER A 250 15.92 9.69 10.27
C SER A 250 17.25 10.47 10.36
N ARG A 251 18.20 10.15 9.48
CA ARG A 251 19.49 10.88 9.41
C ARG A 251 19.29 12.35 9.03
N PHE A 252 18.48 12.61 8.02
CA PHE A 252 18.15 13.97 7.58
C PHE A 252 17.49 14.77 8.69
N SER A 253 16.53 14.17 9.38
CA SER A 253 15.84 14.79 10.51
C SER A 253 16.78 15.10 11.68
N GLU A 254 17.72 14.19 12.00
CA GLU A 254 18.71 14.41 13.06
C GLU A 254 19.59 15.63 12.78
N GLU A 255 20.02 15.82 11.53
CA GLU A 255 20.81 16.99 11.18
C GLU A 255 19.99 18.30 11.28
N ILE A 256 18.72 18.29 10.88
CA ILE A 256 17.83 19.45 11.04
C ILE A 256 17.67 19.79 12.54
N ILE A 257 17.48 18.76 13.40
CA ILE A 257 17.38 18.95 14.85
C ILE A 257 18.66 19.58 15.38
N ILE A 258 19.82 19.06 15.03
CA ILE A 258 21.12 19.60 15.47
C ILE A 258 21.31 21.04 14.96
N TRP A 259 21.01 21.31 13.70
CA TRP A 259 21.15 22.63 13.11
C TRP A 259 20.23 23.69 13.71
N ASN A 260 19.08 23.29 14.25
CA ASN A 260 18.12 24.16 14.91
C ASN A 260 18.44 24.40 16.41
N THR A 261 19.46 23.74 16.98
CA THR A 261 19.85 23.95 18.38
C THR A 261 20.44 25.35 18.58
N ASN A 262 20.39 25.84 19.84
CA ASN A 262 21.01 27.12 20.22
C ASN A 262 22.53 27.13 20.03
N GLU A 263 23.16 25.96 20.00
CA GLU A 263 24.61 25.79 19.84
C GLU A 263 25.06 25.91 18.39
N TYR A 264 24.23 25.43 17.44
CA TYR A 264 24.57 25.46 16.00
C TYR A 264 23.93 26.63 15.28
N GLN A 265 22.63 26.84 15.40
CA GLN A 265 21.87 27.94 14.80
C GLN A 265 22.08 28.07 13.27
N PHE A 266 22.21 26.94 12.55
CA PHE A 266 22.36 26.95 11.11
C PHE A 266 21.03 27.15 10.39
N VAL A 267 19.93 26.71 11.02
CA VAL A 267 18.56 26.86 10.52
C VAL A 267 17.64 27.34 11.64
N ASP A 268 16.64 28.10 11.26
CA ASP A 268 15.48 28.42 12.09
C ASP A 268 14.23 27.84 11.42
N ILE A 269 13.53 26.97 12.14
CA ILE A 269 12.32 26.33 11.61
C ILE A 269 11.16 27.31 11.77
N ASP A 270 10.34 27.45 10.75
CA ASP A 270 9.14 28.29 10.76
C ASP A 270 8.22 27.92 11.94
N ASP A 271 7.60 28.93 12.54
CA ASP A 271 6.71 28.75 13.71
C ASP A 271 5.54 27.82 13.40
N ALA A 272 5.06 27.79 12.17
CA ALA A 272 3.99 26.90 11.73
C ALA A 272 4.36 25.40 11.81
N TYR A 273 5.65 25.09 11.85
CA TYR A 273 6.19 23.72 11.91
C TYR A 273 6.97 23.43 13.19
N SER A 274 6.75 24.23 14.22
CA SER A 274 7.42 24.13 15.51
C SER A 274 6.41 24.09 16.64
N THR A 275 6.81 23.61 17.81
CA THR A 275 5.99 23.70 19.01
C THR A 275 6.71 24.46 20.11
N GLY A 276 5.94 25.04 21.04
CA GLY A 276 6.45 25.77 22.20
C GLY A 276 6.44 24.92 23.46
N SER A 277 6.76 25.58 24.58
CA SER A 277 6.65 25.00 25.90
C SER A 277 5.69 25.85 26.75
N SER A 278 4.77 25.20 27.48
CA SER A 278 3.84 25.91 28.38
C SER A 278 4.53 26.60 29.57
N ILE A 279 5.69 26.09 29.98
CA ILE A 279 6.45 26.62 31.12
C ILE A 279 7.64 27.50 30.70
N MET A 280 8.10 27.35 29.44
CA MET A 280 9.25 28.09 28.88
C MET A 280 8.83 28.80 27.59
N PRO A 281 8.28 30.03 27.66
CA PRO A 281 7.73 30.75 26.49
C PRO A 281 8.76 31.00 25.38
N GLN A 282 10.04 31.05 25.71
CA GLN A 282 11.14 31.24 24.75
C GLN A 282 11.55 29.98 24.00
N LYS A 283 11.05 28.81 24.40
CA LYS A 283 11.46 27.53 23.83
C LYS A 283 10.69 27.23 22.56
N LYS A 284 11.42 26.87 21.48
CA LYS A 284 10.90 26.43 20.21
C LYS A 284 11.50 25.08 19.88
N ASN A 285 10.66 24.07 19.59
CA ASN A 285 11.07 22.69 19.38
C ASN A 285 10.87 22.26 17.93
N PRO A 286 11.81 21.48 17.35
CA PRO A 286 11.72 20.93 15.98
C PRO A 286 10.92 19.62 15.94
N ASP A 287 9.69 19.62 16.51
CA ASP A 287 8.92 18.38 16.73
C ASP A 287 8.68 17.54 15.48
N ILE A 288 8.47 18.18 14.32
CA ILE A 288 8.23 17.44 13.08
C ILE A 288 9.45 16.55 12.75
N ALA A 289 10.67 17.11 12.84
CA ALA A 289 11.88 16.35 12.60
C ALA A 289 12.08 15.26 13.67
N GLU A 290 11.79 15.57 14.95
CA GLU A 290 11.87 14.59 16.04
C GLU A 290 10.88 13.43 15.86
N LEU A 291 9.64 13.71 15.43
CA LEU A 291 8.62 12.70 15.17
C LEU A 291 8.99 11.82 13.96
N VAL A 292 9.52 12.39 12.87
CA VAL A 292 10.00 11.62 11.72
C VAL A 292 11.10 10.65 12.16
N ARG A 293 12.09 11.14 12.90
CA ARG A 293 13.15 10.30 13.48
C ARG A 293 12.57 9.20 14.37
N GLY A 294 11.65 9.54 15.27
CA GLY A 294 11.06 8.60 16.23
C GLY A 294 10.21 7.51 15.57
N LYS A 295 9.49 7.84 14.48
CA LYS A 295 8.64 6.87 13.74
C LYS A 295 9.45 5.82 12.98
N THR A 296 10.73 6.02 12.75
CA THR A 296 11.61 5.03 12.07
C THR A 296 11.54 3.66 12.72
N GLY A 297 11.52 3.58 14.06
CA GLY A 297 11.40 2.31 14.78
C GLY A 297 10.11 1.54 14.48
N ARG A 298 9.01 2.23 14.16
CA ARG A 298 7.74 1.59 13.81
C ARG A 298 7.78 0.93 12.43
N VAL A 299 8.55 1.50 11.50
CA VAL A 299 8.71 0.93 10.15
C VAL A 299 9.75 -0.21 10.15
N TYR A 300 10.79 -0.12 10.98
CA TYR A 300 11.73 -1.23 11.16
C TYR A 300 11.12 -2.46 11.84
N ALA A 301 10.20 -2.27 12.77
CA ALA A 301 9.62 -3.37 13.52
C ALA A 301 8.94 -4.45 12.66
N PRO A 302 8.15 -4.13 11.63
CA PRO A 302 7.63 -5.11 10.67
C PRO A 302 8.70 -5.77 9.82
N SER A 303 9.75 -5.03 9.42
CA SER A 303 10.84 -5.56 8.58
C SER A 303 11.78 -6.48 9.35
N CYS A 304 12.05 -6.19 10.65
CA CYS A 304 12.93 -6.97 11.50
C CYS A 304 12.24 -8.11 12.24
N LYS A 305 11.00 -7.87 12.66
CA LYS A 305 10.13 -8.92 13.07
C LYS A 305 9.47 -9.43 11.79
N GLN A 306 9.99 -10.32 11.06
CA GLN A 306 9.16 -11.15 10.19
C GLN A 306 7.88 -11.39 10.98
N ASP A 307 7.01 -10.35 11.01
CA ASP A 307 5.81 -10.44 11.83
C ASP A 307 4.99 -11.50 11.15
N SER A 308 5.19 -12.72 11.69
CA SER A 308 4.50 -13.91 11.25
C SER A 308 3.00 -13.67 11.11
N ARG A 309 2.45 -12.66 11.80
CA ARG A 309 1.05 -12.24 11.64
C ARG A 309 0.73 -11.63 10.28
N PHE A 310 1.65 -10.89 9.68
CA PHE A 310 1.48 -10.43 8.28
C PHE A 310 1.69 -11.59 7.30
N PHE A 311 2.66 -12.48 7.58
CA PHE A 311 2.98 -13.64 6.74
C PHE A 311 1.99 -14.79 6.91
N PHE A 312 1.61 -15.13 8.15
CA PHE A 312 0.74 -16.28 8.42
C PHE A 312 -0.73 -16.00 8.11
N HIS A 313 -1.20 -14.75 8.18
CA HIS A 313 -2.59 -14.44 7.79
C HIS A 313 -2.80 -14.44 6.28
N PHE A 314 -1.77 -14.16 5.50
CA PHE A 314 -1.84 -14.17 4.03
C PHE A 314 -1.24 -15.43 3.37
N ALA A 315 -0.51 -16.25 4.10
CA ALA A 315 0.05 -17.51 3.59
C ALA A 315 -0.88 -18.72 3.81
N TRP A 316 -1.99 -18.55 4.52
CA TRP A 316 -3.02 -19.59 4.76
C TRP A 316 -4.37 -19.28 4.09
N LEU A 317 -4.42 -18.26 3.25
CA LEU A 317 -5.51 -18.11 2.29
C LEU A 317 -5.01 -18.62 0.90
#